data_3f12c1c6fdc1ba0e4b045e91f1b8ab76
#
_entry.id   3f12c1c6fdc1ba0e4b045e91f1b8ab76
#
_cell.length_a   1.000
_cell.length_b   1.000
_cell.length_c   1.000
_cell.angle_alpha   90.00
_cell.angle_beta   90.00
_cell.angle_gamma   90.00
#
_symmetry.space_group_name_H-M   'P 1'
#
loop_
_entity.id
_entity.type
_entity.pdbx_description
1 polymer ?
#
loop_
_entity_poly.entity_id
_entity_poly.type
_entity_poly.pdbx_seq_one_letter_code
_entity_poly.pdbx_strand_id
1 'polypeptide(L)'
;YSAALIKEEFLNVKKNLKAVPQAGNVIRLLDRCNRRLLDVKRVGDWNTLLEENEELAYDAGFRSVLGESYRMLADVKLLSLELMSLFGEMEIFLNENNEFEDREMVLDLYFKIRDFLYVSDRLDENYKIYSRLLPDGSFMVKLMCVNPSVCLRECLGKGVGTVFFSATLLPIRYYKELLS
;
A
#
# COMPACT_ATOMS: atom_id res chain seq x y z
N TYR A 1 -7.28 -1.02 6.79
CA TYR A 1 -7.81 -0.22 5.67
C TYR A 1 -6.72 0.57 4.92
N SER A 2 -5.45 0.48 5.30
CA SER A 2 -4.33 1.06 4.57
C SER A 2 -3.47 -0.03 3.94
N ALA A 3 -2.82 0.25 2.80
CA ALA A 3 -1.93 -0.68 2.13
C ALA A 3 -0.67 0.02 1.63
N ALA A 4 0.44 -0.70 1.56
CA ALA A 4 1.70 -0.16 1.08
C ALA A 4 2.46 -1.19 0.25
N LEU A 5 3.24 -0.69 -0.71
CA LEU A 5 4.17 -1.47 -1.52
C LEU A 5 5.56 -0.86 -1.43
N ILE A 6 6.57 -1.69 -1.29
CA ILE A 6 7.98 -1.32 -1.28
C ILE A 6 8.62 -1.84 -2.56
N LYS A 7 9.21 -0.95 -3.33
CA LYS A 7 9.80 -1.25 -4.65
C LYS A 7 10.88 -2.33 -4.57
N GLU A 8 11.69 -2.31 -3.54
CA GLU A 8 12.81 -3.24 -3.34
C GLU A 8 12.34 -4.69 -3.13
N GLU A 9 11.12 -4.91 -2.62
CA GLU A 9 10.52 -6.24 -2.50
C GLU A 9 10.28 -6.88 -3.87
N PHE A 10 9.85 -6.11 -4.88
CA PHE A 10 9.69 -6.59 -6.26
C PHE A 10 11.02 -7.03 -6.86
N LEU A 11 12.11 -6.32 -6.56
CA LEU A 11 13.45 -6.68 -7.03
C LEU A 11 13.98 -7.95 -6.35
N ASN A 12 13.71 -8.11 -5.05
CA ASN A 12 14.12 -9.28 -4.29
C ASN A 12 13.40 -10.54 -4.79
N VAL A 13 12.07 -10.48 -4.92
CA VAL A 13 11.26 -11.58 -5.46
C VAL A 13 11.72 -11.92 -6.89
N LYS A 14 11.93 -10.92 -7.75
CA LYS A 14 12.46 -11.15 -9.09
C LYS A 14 13.80 -11.87 -9.08
N LYS A 15 14.72 -11.49 -8.17
CA LYS A 15 16.05 -12.09 -8.08
C LYS A 15 15.95 -13.58 -7.74
N ASN A 16 15.09 -13.93 -6.80
CA ASN A 16 14.92 -15.31 -6.35
C ASN A 16 14.23 -16.16 -7.41
N LEU A 17 13.22 -15.62 -8.09
CA LEU A 17 12.49 -16.32 -9.14
C LEU A 17 13.35 -16.63 -10.41
N LYS A 18 14.52 -16.01 -10.59
CA LYS A 18 15.40 -16.31 -11.73
C LYS A 18 15.89 -17.77 -11.76
N ALA A 19 15.95 -18.42 -10.61
CA ALA A 19 16.32 -19.84 -10.52
C ALA A 19 15.15 -20.79 -10.84
N VAL A 20 13.93 -20.28 -10.98
CA VAL A 20 12.71 -21.07 -11.21
C VAL A 20 12.32 -20.98 -12.68
N PRO A 21 12.44 -22.08 -13.48
CA PRO A 21 12.24 -22.03 -14.94
C PRO A 21 10.87 -21.54 -15.38
N GLN A 22 9.82 -21.84 -14.61
CA GLN A 22 8.43 -21.50 -14.94
C GLN A 22 8.05 -20.04 -14.62
N ALA A 23 8.93 -19.29 -13.96
CA ALA A 23 8.65 -17.94 -13.46
C ALA A 23 8.81 -16.82 -14.52
N GLY A 24 9.10 -17.13 -15.78
CA GLY A 24 9.42 -16.14 -16.81
C GLY A 24 8.37 -15.02 -16.98
N ASN A 25 7.11 -15.37 -16.99
CA ASN A 25 6.01 -14.40 -17.10
C ASN A 25 5.91 -13.50 -15.85
N VAL A 26 6.00 -14.09 -14.67
CA VAL A 26 5.98 -13.36 -13.38
C VAL A 26 7.16 -12.37 -13.34
N ILE A 27 8.37 -12.80 -13.71
CA ILE A 27 9.58 -11.96 -13.77
C ILE A 27 9.36 -10.76 -14.69
N ARG A 28 8.80 -10.98 -15.88
CA ARG A 28 8.50 -9.90 -16.84
C ARG A 28 7.52 -8.88 -16.27
N LEU A 29 6.49 -9.33 -15.58
CA LEU A 29 5.49 -8.44 -14.97
C LEU A 29 6.03 -7.73 -13.73
N LEU A 30 6.88 -8.39 -12.92
CA LEU A 30 7.65 -7.73 -11.84
C LEU A 30 8.50 -6.57 -12.38
N ASP A 31 9.13 -6.74 -13.55
CA ASP A 31 9.89 -5.66 -14.20
C ASP A 31 9.02 -4.50 -14.66
N ARG A 32 7.81 -4.78 -15.13
CA ARG A 32 6.85 -3.72 -15.51
C ARG A 32 6.41 -2.93 -14.28
N CYS A 33 6.02 -3.60 -13.21
CA CYS A 33 5.66 -2.96 -11.94
C CYS A 33 6.82 -2.14 -11.36
N ASN A 34 8.04 -2.71 -11.38
CA ASN A 34 9.23 -2.00 -10.90
C ASN A 34 9.52 -0.73 -11.72
N ARG A 35 9.33 -0.76 -13.05
CA ARG A 35 9.44 0.45 -13.90
C ARG A 35 8.41 1.50 -13.52
N ARG A 36 7.14 1.11 -13.28
CA ARG A 36 6.11 2.06 -12.83
C ARG A 36 6.44 2.69 -11.47
N LEU A 37 6.94 1.88 -10.54
CA LEU A 37 7.41 2.40 -9.24
C LEU A 37 8.60 3.36 -9.40
N LEU A 38 9.51 3.09 -10.35
CA LEU A 38 10.61 4.01 -10.69
C LEU A 38 10.10 5.30 -11.32
N ASP A 39 9.10 5.24 -12.20
CA ASP A 39 8.48 6.43 -12.79
C ASP A 39 7.87 7.30 -11.69
N VAL A 40 7.11 6.69 -10.77
CA VAL A 40 6.57 7.38 -9.59
C VAL A 40 7.68 7.99 -8.73
N LYS A 41 8.81 7.29 -8.53
CA LYS A 41 9.95 7.80 -7.76
C LYS A 41 10.60 9.03 -8.39
N ARG A 42 10.64 9.10 -9.73
CA ARG A 42 11.35 10.15 -10.50
C ARG A 42 10.55 11.42 -10.74
N VAL A 43 9.23 11.36 -10.69
CA VAL A 43 8.35 12.49 -10.98
C VAL A 43 8.37 13.49 -9.82
N GLY A 44 8.85 14.72 -10.08
CA GLY A 44 8.80 15.88 -9.19
C GLY A 44 9.87 15.92 -8.09
N ASP A 45 9.99 17.08 -7.47
CA ASP A 45 10.91 17.35 -6.38
C ASP A 45 10.33 16.89 -5.05
N TRP A 46 11.13 16.18 -4.26
CA TRP A 46 10.70 15.63 -2.95
C TRP A 46 10.45 16.71 -1.88
N ASN A 47 11.00 17.89 -2.08
CA ASN A 47 10.96 18.99 -1.10
C ASN A 47 9.91 20.06 -1.42
N THR A 48 9.41 20.16 -2.66
CA THR A 48 8.54 21.26 -3.10
C THR A 48 7.09 21.14 -2.60
N LEU A 49 6.66 19.97 -2.14
CA LEU A 49 5.27 19.71 -1.73
C LEU A 49 4.96 20.10 -0.28
N LEU A 50 5.98 20.45 0.52
CA LEU A 50 5.76 20.94 1.89
C LEU A 50 5.20 22.37 1.91
N GLU A 51 5.45 23.17 0.85
CA GLU A 51 5.04 24.57 0.77
C GLU A 51 3.61 24.74 0.21
N GLU A 52 3.14 23.83 -0.66
CA GLU A 52 1.85 23.96 -1.34
C GLU A 52 0.64 23.39 -0.58
N ASN A 53 0.83 22.55 0.45
CA ASN A 53 -0.24 21.93 1.22
C ASN A 53 -0.22 22.36 2.69
N GLU A 54 -0.48 23.63 2.96
CA GLU A 54 -0.67 24.14 4.33
C GLU A 54 -1.78 23.42 5.11
N GLU A 55 -2.83 22.94 4.46
CA GLU A 55 -3.90 22.16 5.08
C GLU A 55 -3.42 20.80 5.62
N LEU A 56 -2.49 20.14 4.94
CA LEU A 56 -1.88 18.89 5.44
C LEU A 56 -0.81 19.15 6.52
N ALA A 57 -0.30 20.36 6.62
CA ALA A 57 0.64 20.78 7.64
C ALA A 57 -0.01 20.93 9.03
N TYR A 58 -1.33 21.06 9.10
CA TYR A 58 -2.07 21.26 10.37
C TYR A 58 -2.18 19.96 11.18
N ASP A 59 -2.01 18.80 10.58
CA ASP A 59 -1.99 17.54 11.32
C ASP A 59 -0.57 17.20 11.78
N ALA A 60 -0.23 17.62 13.00
CA ALA A 60 1.07 17.33 13.62
C ALA A 60 1.36 15.82 13.70
N GLY A 61 0.29 14.98 13.81
CA GLY A 61 0.38 13.53 13.80
C GLY A 61 0.83 12.99 12.43
N PHE A 62 0.32 13.57 11.34
CA PHE A 62 0.68 13.18 9.98
C PHE A 62 2.15 13.50 9.66
N ARG A 63 2.66 14.66 10.08
CA ARG A 63 4.07 15.05 9.93
C ARG A 63 5.02 14.09 10.66
N SER A 64 4.68 13.70 11.89
CA SER A 64 5.53 12.79 12.68
C SER A 64 5.63 11.39 12.07
N VAL A 65 4.59 10.94 11.35
CA VAL A 65 4.54 9.63 10.67
C VAL A 65 5.29 9.64 9.34
N LEU A 66 5.23 10.76 8.59
CA LEU A 66 5.78 10.82 7.23
C LEU A 66 7.25 11.22 7.17
N GLY A 67 7.74 12.01 8.15
CA GLY A 67 9.09 12.59 8.08
C GLY A 67 9.23 13.59 6.93
N GLU A 68 10.47 14.02 6.64
CA GLU A 68 10.75 15.11 5.70
C GLU A 68 10.76 14.71 4.21
N SER A 69 10.70 13.42 3.86
CA SER A 69 10.90 12.94 2.48
C SER A 69 9.69 12.18 1.94
N TYR A 70 8.52 12.78 1.97
CA TYR A 70 7.32 12.23 1.34
C TYR A 70 6.81 13.09 0.20
N ARG A 71 5.98 12.53 -0.65
CA ARG A 71 5.29 13.22 -1.72
C ARG A 71 3.88 12.67 -1.92
N MET A 72 2.89 13.58 -2.00
CA MET A 72 1.52 13.21 -2.33
C MET A 72 1.44 12.82 -3.81
N LEU A 73 0.60 11.85 -4.10
CA LEU A 73 0.32 11.36 -5.45
C LEU A 73 -1.15 11.62 -5.79
N ALA A 74 -1.41 12.03 -7.03
CA ALA A 74 -2.77 12.27 -7.49
C ALA A 74 -3.57 10.97 -7.62
N ASP A 75 -2.96 9.91 -8.15
CA ASP A 75 -3.54 8.58 -8.27
C ASP A 75 -2.48 7.48 -8.41
N VAL A 76 -2.92 6.23 -8.44
CA VAL A 76 -2.10 5.04 -8.67
C VAL A 76 -2.63 4.16 -9.81
N LYS A 77 -3.49 4.70 -10.67
CA LYS A 77 -4.21 3.94 -11.69
C LYS A 77 -3.30 3.11 -12.59
N LEU A 78 -2.24 3.73 -13.13
CA LEU A 78 -1.29 3.03 -14.00
C LEU A 78 -0.51 1.94 -13.26
N LEU A 79 -0.17 2.17 -12.00
CA LEU A 79 0.47 1.16 -11.15
C LEU A 79 -0.50 0.02 -10.87
N SER A 80 -1.74 0.31 -10.52
CA SER A 80 -2.77 -0.71 -10.24
C SER A 80 -3.04 -1.61 -11.43
N LEU A 81 -3.05 -1.09 -12.67
CA LEU A 81 -3.21 -1.90 -13.88
C LEU A 81 -2.07 -2.92 -14.05
N GLU A 82 -0.83 -2.51 -13.82
CA GLU A 82 0.32 -3.44 -13.89
C GLU A 82 0.28 -4.46 -12.74
N LEU A 83 -0.13 -4.03 -11.55
CA LEU A 83 -0.29 -4.90 -10.39
C LEU A 83 -1.39 -5.95 -10.60
N MET A 84 -2.53 -5.59 -11.23
CA MET A 84 -3.59 -6.55 -11.56
C MET A 84 -3.08 -7.65 -12.48
N SER A 85 -2.30 -7.28 -13.50
CA SER A 85 -1.69 -8.25 -14.42
C SER A 85 -0.70 -9.17 -13.69
N LEU A 86 0.13 -8.61 -12.81
CA LEU A 86 1.07 -9.37 -11.99
C LEU A 86 0.34 -10.29 -11.01
N PHE A 87 -0.69 -9.81 -10.36
CA PHE A 87 -1.49 -10.56 -9.40
C PHE A 87 -2.09 -11.83 -10.02
N GLY A 88 -2.73 -11.69 -11.18
CA GLY A 88 -3.30 -12.84 -11.89
C GLY A 88 -2.25 -13.87 -12.32
N GLU A 89 -1.08 -13.42 -12.81
CA GLU A 89 -0.01 -14.33 -13.21
C GLU A 89 0.65 -15.01 -12.00
N MET A 90 0.83 -14.28 -10.89
CA MET A 90 1.33 -14.88 -9.65
C MET A 90 0.38 -15.93 -9.08
N GLU A 91 -0.93 -15.71 -9.19
CA GLU A 91 -1.94 -16.70 -8.74
C GLU A 91 -1.81 -18.01 -9.54
N ILE A 92 -1.71 -17.93 -10.86
CA ILE A 92 -1.50 -19.11 -11.73
C ILE A 92 -0.18 -19.79 -11.36
N PHE A 93 0.90 -19.03 -11.30
CA PHE A 93 2.23 -19.54 -10.99
C PHE A 93 2.29 -20.26 -9.63
N LEU A 94 1.71 -19.67 -8.59
CA LEU A 94 1.71 -20.23 -7.23
C LEU A 94 0.85 -21.49 -7.11
N ASN A 95 -0.23 -21.62 -7.90
CA ASN A 95 -1.07 -22.81 -7.95
C ASN A 95 -0.41 -23.98 -8.70
N GLU A 96 0.38 -23.67 -9.73
CA GLU A 96 1.09 -24.69 -10.53
C GLU A 96 2.42 -25.12 -9.89
N ASN A 97 3.02 -24.28 -9.03
CA ASN A 97 4.32 -24.51 -8.41
C ASN A 97 4.20 -24.45 -6.87
N ASN A 98 3.97 -25.59 -6.26
CA ASN A 98 3.75 -25.67 -4.81
C ASN A 98 5.05 -25.65 -3.99
N GLU A 99 6.17 -26.06 -4.58
CA GLU A 99 7.46 -26.19 -3.90
C GLU A 99 8.59 -25.55 -4.73
N PHE A 100 9.15 -24.47 -4.24
CA PHE A 100 10.35 -23.82 -4.73
C PHE A 100 10.99 -22.98 -3.62
N GLU A 101 12.28 -22.68 -3.75
CA GLU A 101 13.04 -21.88 -2.81
C GLU A 101 12.41 -20.46 -2.68
N ASP A 102 12.35 -19.95 -1.47
CA ASP A 102 11.80 -18.62 -1.14
C ASP A 102 10.30 -18.40 -1.53
N ARG A 103 9.53 -19.47 -1.62
CA ARG A 103 8.08 -19.39 -1.91
C ARG A 103 7.35 -18.44 -0.96
N GLU A 104 7.72 -18.41 0.32
CA GLU A 104 7.11 -17.53 1.32
C GLU A 104 7.27 -16.05 0.95
N MET A 105 8.45 -15.65 0.46
CA MET A 105 8.69 -14.27 0.02
C MET A 105 7.80 -13.88 -1.17
N VAL A 106 7.56 -14.82 -2.09
CA VAL A 106 6.65 -14.60 -3.22
C VAL A 106 5.20 -14.47 -2.76
N LEU A 107 4.79 -15.30 -1.80
CA LEU A 107 3.46 -15.23 -1.17
C LEU A 107 3.26 -13.91 -0.41
N ASP A 108 4.25 -13.45 0.33
CA ASP A 108 4.19 -12.17 1.04
C ASP A 108 3.94 -11.01 0.08
N LEU A 109 4.68 -10.96 -1.03
CA LEU A 109 4.47 -9.95 -2.06
C LEU A 109 3.09 -10.09 -2.71
N TYR A 110 2.65 -11.33 -3.02
CA TYR A 110 1.33 -11.61 -3.57
C TYR A 110 0.21 -11.05 -2.68
N PHE A 111 0.26 -11.30 -1.38
CA PHE A 111 -0.73 -10.78 -0.43
C PHE A 111 -0.67 -9.26 -0.29
N LYS A 112 0.51 -8.66 -0.29
CA LYS A 112 0.66 -7.20 -0.29
C LYS A 112 0.06 -6.56 -1.54
N ILE A 113 0.26 -7.16 -2.71
CA ILE A 113 -0.35 -6.70 -3.98
C ILE A 113 -1.87 -6.82 -3.89
N ARG A 114 -2.40 -7.95 -3.43
CA ARG A 114 -3.85 -8.15 -3.23
C ARG A 114 -4.45 -7.06 -2.35
N ASP A 115 -3.82 -6.82 -1.20
CA ASP A 115 -4.31 -5.84 -0.23
C ASP A 115 -4.21 -4.41 -0.79
N PHE A 116 -3.16 -4.11 -1.56
CA PHE A 116 -3.02 -2.82 -2.24
C PHE A 116 -4.12 -2.62 -3.29
N LEU A 117 -4.39 -3.61 -4.12
CA LEU A 117 -5.47 -3.58 -5.12
C LEU A 117 -6.84 -3.44 -4.44
N TYR A 118 -7.08 -4.20 -3.38
CA TYR A 118 -8.32 -4.11 -2.60
C TYR A 118 -8.58 -2.71 -2.05
N VAL A 119 -7.54 -2.03 -1.54
CA VAL A 119 -7.65 -0.64 -1.07
C VAL A 119 -7.75 0.32 -2.25
N SER A 120 -6.99 0.10 -3.33
CA SER A 120 -7.01 0.93 -4.53
C SER A 120 -8.40 1.05 -5.16
N ASP A 121 -9.19 -0.04 -5.15
CA ASP A 121 -10.57 -0.06 -5.66
C ASP A 121 -11.57 0.72 -4.77
N ARG A 122 -11.17 1.08 -3.55
CA ARG A 122 -12.01 1.77 -2.55
C ARG A 122 -11.54 3.17 -2.22
N LEU A 123 -10.63 3.71 -3.01
CA LEU A 123 -10.11 5.06 -2.79
C LEU A 123 -11.22 6.10 -2.95
N ASP A 124 -11.42 6.89 -1.90
CA ASP A 124 -12.31 8.03 -1.81
C ASP A 124 -11.61 9.20 -1.10
N GLU A 125 -12.35 10.22 -0.71
CA GLU A 125 -11.86 11.39 0.02
C GLU A 125 -11.22 11.09 1.37
N ASN A 126 -11.56 9.92 1.98
CA ASN A 126 -11.00 9.46 3.25
C ASN A 126 -9.60 8.84 3.11
N TYR A 127 -9.08 8.77 1.90
CA TYR A 127 -7.75 8.22 1.63
C TYR A 127 -6.78 9.30 1.16
N LYS A 128 -5.53 9.13 1.54
CA LYS A 128 -4.39 9.88 0.99
C LYS A 128 -3.42 8.91 0.34
N ILE A 129 -2.95 9.28 -0.85
CA ILE A 129 -1.99 8.49 -1.62
C ILE A 129 -0.66 9.23 -1.55
N TYR A 130 0.38 8.56 -1.08
CA TYR A 130 1.69 9.17 -1.02
C TYR A 130 2.83 8.19 -1.29
N SER A 131 3.96 8.73 -1.70
CA SER A 131 5.22 8.00 -1.79
C SER A 131 6.24 8.57 -0.81
N ARG A 132 7.17 7.71 -0.38
CA ARG A 132 8.17 8.05 0.63
C ARG A 132 9.48 7.30 0.37
N LEU A 133 10.60 7.94 0.68
CA LEU A 133 11.89 7.27 0.86
C LEU A 133 12.03 6.85 2.32
N LEU A 134 12.28 5.57 2.54
CA LEU A 134 12.54 5.01 3.87
C LEU A 134 13.99 5.28 4.31
N PRO A 135 14.31 5.20 5.61
CA PRO A 135 15.66 5.47 6.10
C PRO A 135 16.75 4.59 5.49
N ASP A 136 16.41 3.38 5.03
CA ASP A 136 17.29 2.45 4.32
C ASP A 136 17.44 2.75 2.82
N GLY A 137 16.82 3.83 2.33
CA GLY A 137 16.79 4.22 0.92
C GLY A 137 15.75 3.51 0.07
N SER A 138 14.96 2.61 0.65
CA SER A 138 13.85 1.94 -0.04
C SER A 138 12.75 2.93 -0.42
N PHE A 139 12.06 2.63 -1.52
CA PHE A 139 10.97 3.46 -2.02
C PHE A 139 9.62 2.81 -1.75
N MET A 140 8.74 3.53 -1.06
CA MET A 140 7.40 3.07 -0.69
C MET A 140 6.32 3.92 -1.36
N VAL A 141 5.25 3.26 -1.84
CA VAL A 141 3.96 3.87 -2.19
C VAL A 141 2.92 3.36 -1.20
N LYS A 142 2.15 4.28 -0.59
CA LYS A 142 1.15 3.94 0.42
C LYS A 142 -0.21 4.58 0.11
N LEU A 143 -1.24 3.78 0.28
CA LEU A 143 -2.64 4.17 0.34
C LEU A 143 -3.02 4.24 1.82
N MET A 144 -3.19 5.43 2.35
CA MET A 144 -3.46 5.65 3.78
C MET A 144 -4.91 6.04 3.99
N CYS A 145 -5.64 5.24 4.73
CA CYS A 145 -6.95 5.59 5.22
C CYS A 145 -6.78 6.62 6.35
N VAL A 146 -7.21 7.85 6.13
CA VAL A 146 -7.14 8.94 7.10
C VAL A 146 -8.37 8.93 8.01
N ASN A 147 -9.53 8.61 7.43
CA ASN A 147 -10.77 8.49 8.18
C ASN A 147 -11.40 7.09 7.98
N PRO A 148 -11.25 6.17 8.93
CA PRO A 148 -11.79 4.82 8.82
C PRO A 148 -13.29 4.71 9.17
N SER A 149 -13.98 5.79 9.54
CA SER A 149 -15.35 5.75 10.06
C SER A 149 -16.35 5.07 9.12
N VAL A 150 -16.26 5.34 7.81
CA VAL A 150 -17.13 4.70 6.79
C VAL A 150 -16.92 3.20 6.75
N CYS A 151 -15.67 2.75 6.66
CA CYS A 151 -15.33 1.33 6.62
C CYS A 151 -15.72 0.62 7.94
N LEU A 152 -15.52 1.30 9.08
CA LEU A 152 -15.91 0.77 10.39
C LEU A 152 -17.43 0.62 10.49
N ARG A 153 -18.19 1.63 10.06
CA ARG A 153 -19.65 1.58 10.05
C ARG A 153 -20.18 0.39 9.24
N GLU A 154 -19.62 0.14 8.05
CA GLU A 154 -19.99 -1.01 7.24
C GLU A 154 -19.71 -2.35 7.96
N CYS A 155 -18.55 -2.45 8.63
CA CYS A 155 -18.20 -3.64 9.41
C CYS A 155 -19.11 -3.82 10.63
N LEU A 156 -19.38 -2.75 11.35
CA LEU A 156 -20.24 -2.76 12.54
C LEU A 156 -21.69 -3.09 12.20
N GLY A 157 -22.18 -2.61 11.05
CA GLY A 157 -23.54 -2.89 10.57
C GLY A 157 -23.81 -4.36 10.22
N LYS A 158 -22.76 -5.18 10.06
CA LYS A 158 -22.87 -6.62 9.82
C LYS A 158 -22.99 -7.46 11.11
N GLY A 159 -22.71 -6.86 12.26
CA GLY A 159 -22.75 -7.50 13.58
C GLY A 159 -24.05 -7.26 14.33
N VAL A 160 -24.44 -8.22 15.17
CA VAL A 160 -25.60 -8.07 16.08
C VAL A 160 -25.26 -7.17 17.28
N GLY A 161 -23.98 -7.05 17.61
CA GLY A 161 -23.46 -6.17 18.66
C GLY A 161 -21.95 -6.10 18.61
N THR A 162 -21.38 -4.99 19.03
CA THR A 162 -19.92 -4.77 19.03
C THR A 162 -19.48 -4.23 20.38
N VAL A 163 -18.38 -4.77 20.89
CA VAL A 163 -17.74 -4.29 22.11
C VAL A 163 -16.39 -3.72 21.77
N PHE A 164 -16.15 -2.45 22.11
CA PHE A 164 -14.87 -1.80 21.99
C PHE A 164 -14.15 -1.81 23.34
N PHE A 165 -12.88 -2.16 23.32
CA PHE A 165 -12.03 -2.06 24.51
C PHE A 165 -10.64 -1.56 24.13
N SER A 166 -10.11 -0.64 24.93
CA SER A 166 -8.74 -0.14 24.83
C SER A 166 -8.35 0.48 26.17
N ALA A 167 -7.09 0.42 26.51
CA ALA A 167 -6.55 1.12 27.68
C ALA A 167 -6.66 2.66 27.57
N THR A 168 -6.92 3.19 26.37
CA THR A 168 -6.90 4.62 26.06
C THR A 168 -8.19 5.12 25.41
N LEU A 169 -9.37 4.57 25.76
CA LEU A 169 -10.68 5.02 25.25
C LEU A 169 -11.16 6.38 25.81
N LEU A 170 -10.25 7.26 26.20
CA LEU A 170 -10.57 8.61 26.67
C LEU A 170 -9.90 9.66 25.74
N PRO A 171 -10.64 10.72 25.34
CA PRO A 171 -12.03 11.04 25.68
C PRO A 171 -13.06 10.25 24.85
N ILE A 172 -14.08 9.74 25.50
CA ILE A 172 -15.13 8.89 24.88
C ILE A 172 -15.87 9.59 23.72
N ARG A 173 -15.96 10.92 23.74
CA ARG A 173 -16.61 11.70 22.66
C ARG A 173 -15.89 11.55 21.33
N TYR A 174 -14.57 11.61 21.33
CA TYR A 174 -13.74 11.42 20.13
C TYR A 174 -14.01 10.06 19.46
N TYR A 175 -14.05 9.00 20.25
CA TYR A 175 -14.32 7.66 19.72
C TYR A 175 -15.77 7.48 19.25
N LYS A 176 -16.75 8.12 19.89
CA LYS A 176 -18.14 8.12 19.42
C LYS A 176 -18.27 8.79 18.05
N GLU A 177 -17.61 9.93 17.84
CA GLU A 177 -17.61 10.63 16.55
C GLU A 177 -16.87 9.85 15.45
N LEU A 178 -15.79 9.15 15.81
CA LEU A 178 -15.02 8.33 14.87
C LEU A 178 -15.74 7.04 14.46
N LEU A 179 -16.60 6.49 15.32
CA LEU A 179 -17.25 5.20 15.15
C LEU A 179 -18.75 5.32 14.76
N SER A 180 -19.31 6.51 14.78
CA SER A 180 -20.68 6.81 14.34
C SER A 180 -20.73 7.21 12.88
#